data_e6f483f1020baa5b5724c3fdae1d49a0
#
_entry.id   e6f483f1020baa5b5724c3fdae1d49a0
#
_cell.length_a   1.000
_cell.length_b   1.000
_cell.length_c   1.000
_cell.angle_alpha   90.00
_cell.angle_beta   90.00
_cell.angle_gamma   90.00
#
_symmetry.space_group_name_H-M   'P 1'
#
loop_
_entity.id
_entity.type
_entity.pdbx_description
1 polymer ?
#
loop_
_entity_poly.entity_id
_entity_poly.type
_entity_poly.pdbx_seq_one_letter_code
_entity_poly.pdbx_strand_id
1 'polypeptide(L)'
;MIKIAITGNPGVGKHTIGTAIAKKLNYHVIDLNKFVIMNNAIIVSKKQESFDVNIRRASLALKTELRKNNDIIIIGHLAPYLLRSNQVDFVAILRRSPSYLLQTYKKRNYTISKIKENIAAEVLGVCSYDAIKQFGKSKIAEFDTSRKSPSEIVRCVIDALNNDSKRSFGVVDWLSTIENEPHLLKLILG
;
A
#
# COMPACT_ATOMS: atom_id res chain seq x y z
N MET A 1 3.45 -15.70 -16.08
CA MET A 1 4.18 -14.99 -14.98
C MET A 1 3.34 -13.82 -14.54
N ILE A 2 2.81 -13.85 -13.32
CA ILE A 2 1.93 -12.80 -12.80
C ILE A 2 2.61 -12.09 -11.63
N LYS A 3 2.70 -10.76 -11.71
CA LYS A 3 3.28 -9.92 -10.66
C LYS A 3 2.24 -8.96 -10.14
N ILE A 4 1.91 -9.09 -8.87
CA ILE A 4 0.87 -8.31 -8.20
C ILE A 4 1.52 -7.41 -7.16
N ALA A 5 1.25 -6.11 -7.22
CA ALA A 5 1.64 -5.20 -6.17
C ALA A 5 0.47 -4.95 -5.22
N ILE A 6 0.73 -4.95 -3.91
CA ILE A 6 -0.23 -4.60 -2.87
C ILE A 6 0.30 -3.39 -2.12
N THR A 7 -0.35 -2.25 -2.32
CA THR A 7 0.06 -0.96 -1.80
C THR A 7 -1.03 -0.30 -0.94
N GLY A 8 -0.74 0.85 -0.36
CA GLY A 8 -1.60 1.62 0.53
C GLY A 8 -0.83 2.12 1.75
N ASN A 9 -1.44 2.95 2.58
CA ASN A 9 -0.81 3.55 3.76
C ASN A 9 -0.44 2.53 4.86
N PRO A 10 0.43 2.86 5.81
CA PRO A 10 0.67 2.02 6.98
C PRO A 10 -0.66 1.65 7.67
N GLY A 11 -0.81 0.42 8.16
CA GLY A 11 -2.00 -0.01 8.94
C GLY A 11 -3.22 -0.48 8.15
N VAL A 12 -3.26 -0.33 6.81
CA VAL A 12 -4.40 -0.76 5.97
C VAL A 12 -4.52 -2.29 5.76
N GLY A 13 -3.56 -3.08 6.26
CA GLY A 13 -3.61 -4.54 6.19
C GLY A 13 -2.82 -5.19 5.05
N LYS A 14 -1.91 -4.48 4.38
CA LYS A 14 -1.12 -4.99 3.24
C LYS A 14 -0.47 -6.34 3.47
N HIS A 15 0.24 -6.51 4.60
CA HIS A 15 0.92 -7.77 4.92
C HIS A 15 -0.07 -8.91 5.11
N THR A 16 -1.13 -8.69 5.89
CA THR A 16 -2.17 -9.69 6.14
C THR A 16 -2.81 -10.17 4.84
N ILE A 17 -3.22 -9.24 3.99
CA ILE A 17 -3.86 -9.56 2.72
C ILE A 17 -2.85 -10.17 1.72
N GLY A 18 -1.68 -9.55 1.59
CA GLY A 18 -0.67 -9.99 0.63
C GLY A 18 -0.13 -11.38 0.91
N THR A 19 0.18 -11.70 2.16
CA THR A 19 0.64 -13.04 2.53
C THR A 19 -0.47 -14.08 2.39
N ALA A 20 -1.72 -13.72 2.68
CA ALA A 20 -2.86 -14.64 2.49
C ALA A 20 -3.10 -14.94 1.01
N ILE A 21 -3.01 -13.94 0.11
CA ILE A 21 -3.10 -14.14 -1.34
C ILE A 21 -1.94 -15.01 -1.83
N ALA A 22 -0.71 -14.69 -1.41
CA ALA A 22 0.48 -15.44 -1.80
C ALA A 22 0.38 -16.92 -1.40
N LYS A 23 -0.09 -17.20 -0.19
CA LYS A 23 -0.34 -18.58 0.27
C LYS A 23 -1.41 -19.28 -0.58
N LYS A 24 -2.50 -18.58 -0.91
CA LYS A 24 -3.61 -19.17 -1.68
C LYS A 24 -3.23 -19.44 -3.13
N LEU A 25 -2.40 -18.58 -3.75
CA LEU A 25 -1.97 -18.72 -5.14
C LEU A 25 -0.63 -19.44 -5.29
N ASN A 26 0.05 -19.78 -4.20
CA ASN A 26 1.41 -20.32 -4.18
C ASN A 26 2.44 -19.40 -4.86
N TYR A 27 2.35 -18.08 -4.58
CA TYR A 27 3.22 -17.05 -5.15
C TYR A 27 4.34 -16.67 -4.17
N HIS A 28 5.49 -16.29 -4.73
CA HIS A 28 6.61 -15.74 -3.95
C HIS A 28 6.26 -14.35 -3.40
N VAL A 29 6.72 -14.03 -2.17
CA VAL A 29 6.47 -12.73 -1.52
C VAL A 29 7.73 -11.88 -1.46
N ILE A 30 7.63 -10.65 -1.95
CA ILE A 30 8.64 -9.61 -1.75
C ILE A 30 8.03 -8.50 -0.87
N ASP A 31 8.52 -8.38 0.36
CA ASP A 31 8.22 -7.25 1.25
C ASP A 31 9.19 -6.11 0.96
N LEU A 32 8.70 -5.01 0.40
CA LEU A 32 9.54 -3.89 -0.02
C LEU A 32 10.29 -3.23 1.14
N ASN A 33 9.70 -3.17 2.34
CA ASN A 33 10.39 -2.60 3.50
C ASN A 33 11.60 -3.46 3.90
N LYS A 34 11.43 -4.78 3.98
CA LYS A 34 12.53 -5.71 4.22
C LYS A 34 13.54 -5.68 3.09
N PHE A 35 13.04 -5.63 1.86
CA PHE A 35 13.88 -5.64 0.66
C PHE A 35 14.84 -4.45 0.60
N VAL A 36 14.37 -3.22 0.89
CA VAL A 36 15.23 -2.02 0.86
C VAL A 36 16.30 -2.06 1.97
N ILE A 37 15.96 -2.63 3.14
CA ILE A 37 16.92 -2.83 4.24
C ILE A 37 18.01 -3.81 3.81
N MET A 38 17.63 -4.99 3.32
CA MET A 38 18.56 -6.07 2.94
C MET A 38 19.49 -5.67 1.80
N ASN A 39 19.05 -4.76 0.93
CA ASN A 39 19.86 -4.27 -0.20
C ASN A 39 20.62 -2.97 0.12
N ASN A 40 20.73 -2.60 1.40
CA ASN A 40 21.40 -1.36 1.86
C ASN A 40 20.94 -0.11 1.08
N ALA A 41 19.65 -0.05 0.75
CA ALA A 41 19.06 1.06 0.03
C ALA A 41 18.41 2.10 0.96
N ILE A 42 18.77 2.09 2.24
CA ILE A 42 18.34 3.08 3.23
C ILE A 42 19.38 4.20 3.29
N ILE A 43 18.88 5.43 3.34
CA ILE A 43 19.66 6.63 3.64
C ILE A 43 19.29 7.04 5.07
N VAL A 44 20.27 7.00 5.97
CA VAL A 44 20.06 7.44 7.35
C VAL A 44 20.03 8.96 7.37
N SER A 45 18.85 9.54 7.56
CA SER A 45 18.71 10.98 7.80
C SER A 45 18.84 11.26 9.30
N LYS A 46 19.77 12.15 9.66
CA LYS A 46 19.98 12.57 11.07
C LYS A 46 18.82 13.39 11.67
N LYS A 47 17.82 13.76 10.88
CA LYS A 47 16.78 14.74 11.29
C LYS A 47 15.35 14.19 11.39
N GLN A 48 15.07 12.93 11.00
CA GLN A 48 13.71 12.40 10.98
C GLN A 48 13.64 11.01 11.60
N GLU A 49 12.51 10.71 12.25
CA GLU A 49 12.15 9.37 12.77
C GLU A 49 11.85 8.34 11.64
N SER A 50 11.99 8.75 10.38
CA SER A 50 11.80 7.94 9.18
C SER A 50 13.10 7.81 8.39
N PHE A 51 13.31 6.66 7.79
CA PHE A 51 14.44 6.43 6.90
C PHE A 51 14.06 6.82 5.48
N ASP A 52 14.93 7.59 4.82
CA ASP A 52 14.84 7.82 3.39
C ASP A 52 15.32 6.60 2.60
N VAL A 53 14.77 6.37 1.42
CA VAL A 53 15.13 5.24 0.56
C VAL A 53 15.86 5.75 -0.69
N ASN A 54 17.02 5.15 -0.97
CA ASN A 54 17.67 5.33 -2.26
C ASN A 54 16.88 4.60 -3.35
N ILE A 55 15.92 5.30 -3.93
CA ILE A 55 14.97 4.76 -4.93
C ILE A 55 15.71 4.12 -6.11
N ARG A 56 16.77 4.77 -6.63
CA ARG A 56 17.54 4.24 -7.78
C ARG A 56 18.18 2.90 -7.44
N ARG A 57 18.86 2.80 -6.29
CA ARG A 57 19.52 1.57 -5.85
C ARG A 57 18.49 0.46 -5.60
N ALA A 58 17.41 0.78 -4.88
CA ALA A 58 16.33 -0.17 -4.59
C ALA A 58 15.65 -0.69 -5.86
N SER A 59 15.33 0.18 -6.81
CA SER A 59 14.69 -0.20 -8.08
C SER A 59 15.57 -1.09 -8.93
N LEU A 60 16.89 -0.84 -8.99
CA LEU A 60 17.83 -1.69 -9.73
C LEU A 60 17.92 -3.10 -9.12
N ALA A 61 18.06 -3.18 -7.79
CA ALA A 61 18.07 -4.46 -7.09
C ALA A 61 16.74 -5.21 -7.26
N LEU A 62 15.61 -4.51 -7.14
CA LEU A 62 14.27 -5.09 -7.31
C LEU A 62 14.07 -5.63 -8.74
N LYS A 63 14.51 -4.92 -9.76
CA LYS A 63 14.46 -5.39 -11.15
C LYS A 63 15.17 -6.73 -11.32
N THR A 64 16.31 -6.92 -10.68
CA THR A 64 17.06 -8.19 -10.69
C THR A 64 16.29 -9.30 -9.96
N GLU A 65 15.69 -8.99 -8.80
CA GLU A 65 14.94 -9.96 -8.01
C GLU A 65 13.67 -10.43 -8.73
N LEU A 66 12.96 -9.51 -9.37
CA LEU A 66 11.75 -9.82 -10.17
C LEU A 66 11.98 -10.76 -11.35
N ARG A 67 13.24 -10.99 -11.76
CA ARG A 67 13.59 -11.93 -12.84
C ARG A 67 13.81 -13.36 -12.34
N LYS A 68 14.05 -13.54 -11.04
CA LYS A 68 14.36 -14.85 -10.45
C LYS A 68 13.11 -15.70 -10.20
N ASN A 69 11.97 -15.05 -10.01
CA ASN A 69 10.71 -15.72 -9.68
C ASN A 69 9.64 -15.36 -10.70
N ASN A 70 8.76 -16.32 -11.00
CA ASN A 70 7.74 -16.16 -12.02
C ASN A 70 6.50 -15.42 -11.48
N ASP A 71 5.92 -15.91 -10.39
CA ASP A 71 4.68 -15.39 -9.84
C ASP A 71 4.94 -14.77 -8.46
N ILE A 72 4.69 -13.46 -8.34
CA ILE A 72 5.18 -12.67 -7.21
C ILE A 72 4.07 -11.77 -6.67
N ILE A 73 3.97 -11.74 -5.33
CA ILE A 73 3.24 -10.70 -4.59
C ILE A 73 4.26 -9.72 -4.01
N ILE A 74 4.16 -8.46 -4.40
CA ILE A 74 5.03 -7.38 -3.95
C ILE A 74 4.25 -6.52 -2.97
N ILE A 75 4.71 -6.42 -1.72
CA ILE A 75 3.98 -5.76 -0.63
C ILE A 75 4.73 -4.52 -0.17
N GLY A 76 4.12 -3.35 -0.25
CA GLY A 76 4.69 -2.13 0.33
C GLY A 76 4.12 -0.83 -0.25
N HIS A 77 4.15 0.23 0.56
CA HIS A 77 3.74 1.57 0.14
C HIS A 77 4.71 2.19 -0.88
N LEU A 78 5.94 1.69 -0.95
CA LEU A 78 6.97 2.13 -1.90
C LEU A 78 6.78 1.57 -3.32
N ALA A 79 5.78 0.72 -3.56
CA ALA A 79 5.57 0.10 -4.87
C ALA A 79 5.51 1.10 -6.03
N PRO A 80 4.79 2.24 -5.95
CA PRO A 80 4.75 3.23 -7.03
C PRO A 80 6.10 3.87 -7.36
N TYR A 81 7.01 3.90 -6.40
CA TYR A 81 8.32 4.54 -6.57
C TYR A 81 9.40 3.57 -7.04
N LEU A 82 9.27 2.27 -6.70
CA LEU A 82 10.28 1.25 -6.98
C LEU A 82 10.00 0.44 -8.25
N LEU A 83 8.74 0.36 -8.67
CA LEU A 83 8.29 -0.45 -9.79
C LEU A 83 7.91 0.41 -10.99
N ARG A 84 8.13 -0.12 -12.19
CA ARG A 84 7.60 0.44 -13.44
C ARG A 84 6.30 -0.26 -13.82
N SER A 85 5.45 0.41 -14.60
CA SER A 85 4.16 -0.15 -15.02
C SER A 85 4.29 -1.50 -15.76
N ASN A 86 5.35 -1.69 -16.56
CA ASN A 86 5.59 -2.94 -17.27
C ASN A 86 6.16 -4.08 -16.40
N GLN A 87 6.38 -3.85 -15.11
CA GLN A 87 6.87 -4.85 -14.16
C GLN A 87 5.76 -5.45 -13.29
N VAL A 88 4.52 -4.98 -13.44
CA VAL A 88 3.36 -5.49 -12.70
C VAL A 88 2.17 -5.67 -13.62
N ASP A 89 1.40 -6.71 -13.36
CA ASP A 89 0.18 -7.04 -14.11
C ASP A 89 -1.06 -6.47 -13.42
N PHE A 90 -1.04 -6.42 -12.09
CA PHE A 90 -2.13 -5.90 -11.27
C PHE A 90 -1.62 -5.20 -10.01
N VAL A 91 -2.34 -4.16 -9.58
CA VAL A 91 -2.03 -3.40 -8.36
C VAL A 91 -3.29 -3.28 -7.50
N ALA A 92 -3.27 -3.90 -6.33
CA ALA A 92 -4.32 -3.74 -5.33
C ALA A 92 -3.94 -2.61 -4.38
N ILE A 93 -4.76 -1.56 -4.34
CA ILE A 93 -4.61 -0.43 -3.43
C ILE A 93 -5.54 -0.66 -2.24
N LEU A 94 -4.99 -0.88 -1.07
CA LEU A 94 -5.77 -1.05 0.15
C LEU A 94 -5.99 0.30 0.82
N ARG A 95 -7.26 0.59 1.11
CA ARG A 95 -7.71 1.80 1.79
C ARG A 95 -8.31 1.41 3.15
N ARG A 96 -8.27 2.30 4.11
CA ARG A 96 -8.90 2.07 5.41
C ARG A 96 -9.35 3.37 6.05
N SER A 97 -10.53 3.35 6.70
CA SER A 97 -11.08 4.53 7.37
C SER A 97 -10.05 5.18 8.30
N PRO A 98 -9.90 6.52 8.24
CA PRO A 98 -9.02 7.29 9.11
C PRO A 98 -9.23 7.00 10.60
N SER A 99 -10.46 6.81 11.07
CA SER A 99 -10.78 6.47 12.45
C SER A 99 -10.22 5.11 12.88
N TYR A 100 -10.27 4.08 12.01
CA TYR A 100 -9.62 2.79 12.28
C TYR A 100 -8.09 2.90 12.24
N LEU A 101 -7.55 3.70 11.35
CA LEU A 101 -6.10 3.95 11.27
C LEU A 101 -5.59 4.66 12.51
N LEU A 102 -6.32 5.68 13.01
CA LEU A 102 -5.97 6.40 14.24
C LEU A 102 -5.82 5.44 15.42
N GLN A 103 -6.81 4.52 15.60
CA GLN A 103 -6.73 3.49 16.65
C GLN A 103 -5.52 2.57 16.45
N THR A 104 -5.25 2.18 15.20
CA THR A 104 -4.11 1.31 14.86
C THR A 104 -2.78 1.98 15.16
N TYR A 105 -2.63 3.27 14.83
CA TYR A 105 -1.41 4.02 15.08
C TYR A 105 -1.17 4.30 16.55
N LYS A 106 -2.23 4.59 17.33
CA LYS A 106 -2.15 4.70 18.80
C LYS A 106 -1.66 3.40 19.42
N LYS A 107 -2.23 2.25 19.03
CA LYS A 107 -1.78 0.93 19.50
C LYS A 107 -0.33 0.60 19.14
N ARG A 108 0.21 1.20 18.07
CA ARG A 108 1.60 1.04 17.63
C ARG A 108 2.55 2.08 18.23
N ASN A 109 2.05 2.92 19.13
CA ASN A 109 2.83 4.00 19.78
C ASN A 109 3.51 4.95 18.75
N TYR A 110 2.82 5.26 17.64
CA TYR A 110 3.33 6.26 16.70
C TYR A 110 3.29 7.64 17.34
N THR A 111 4.29 8.47 17.04
CA THR A 111 4.28 9.89 17.43
C THR A 111 3.09 10.61 16.83
N ILE A 112 2.64 11.69 17.47
CA ILE A 112 1.51 12.50 16.99
C ILE A 112 1.78 13.03 15.58
N SER A 113 3.00 13.49 15.30
CA SER A 113 3.41 13.96 13.99
C SER A 113 3.23 12.87 12.93
N LYS A 114 3.70 11.66 13.19
CA LYS A 114 3.57 10.51 12.27
C LYS A 114 2.11 10.06 12.09
N ILE A 115 1.30 10.14 13.14
CA ILE A 115 -0.14 9.87 13.05
C ILE A 115 -0.81 10.87 12.11
N LYS A 116 -0.55 12.16 12.32
CA LYS A 116 -1.06 13.28 11.52
C LYS A 116 -0.74 13.10 10.04
N GLU A 117 0.54 12.90 9.73
CA GLU A 117 1.03 12.69 8.37
C GLU A 117 0.35 11.50 7.68
N ASN A 118 0.30 10.34 8.34
CA ASN A 118 -0.29 9.14 7.74
C ASN A 118 -1.82 9.22 7.59
N ILE A 119 -2.53 9.86 8.53
CA ILE A 119 -3.97 10.10 8.41
C ILE A 119 -4.25 11.07 7.26
N ALA A 120 -3.51 12.18 7.18
CA ALA A 120 -3.65 13.14 6.08
C ALA A 120 -3.38 12.49 4.72
N ALA A 121 -2.33 11.68 4.60
CA ALA A 121 -2.01 10.94 3.39
C ALA A 121 -3.12 9.96 2.97
N GLU A 122 -3.79 9.30 3.94
CA GLU A 122 -4.92 8.42 3.66
C GLU A 122 -6.14 9.22 3.19
N VAL A 123 -6.48 10.29 3.88
CA VAL A 123 -7.62 11.16 3.54
C VAL A 123 -7.47 11.73 2.13
N LEU A 124 -6.29 12.25 1.82
CA LEU A 124 -5.98 12.84 0.50
C LEU A 124 -5.76 11.78 -0.59
N GLY A 125 -5.74 10.50 -0.27
CA GLY A 125 -5.55 9.43 -1.23
C GLY A 125 -4.18 9.40 -1.91
N VAL A 126 -3.12 9.82 -1.21
CA VAL A 126 -1.76 9.94 -1.76
C VAL A 126 -1.29 8.64 -2.39
N CYS A 127 -1.44 7.50 -1.71
CA CYS A 127 -1.05 6.19 -2.26
C CYS A 127 -1.84 5.81 -3.53
N SER A 128 -3.12 6.19 -3.60
CA SER A 128 -3.96 5.96 -4.78
C SER A 128 -3.52 6.83 -5.95
N TYR A 129 -3.27 8.10 -5.70
CA TYR A 129 -2.78 9.03 -6.72
C TYR A 129 -1.45 8.56 -7.32
N ASP A 130 -0.48 8.21 -6.47
CA ASP A 130 0.84 7.75 -6.90
C ASP A 130 0.76 6.44 -7.68
N ALA A 131 -0.09 5.51 -7.24
CA ALA A 131 -0.30 4.25 -7.96
C ALA A 131 -0.93 4.48 -9.34
N ILE A 132 -1.94 5.36 -9.46
CA ILE A 132 -2.56 5.69 -10.75
C ILE A 132 -1.54 6.33 -11.70
N LYS A 133 -0.78 7.31 -11.20
CA LYS A 133 0.24 8.02 -11.97
C LYS A 133 1.31 7.05 -12.49
N GLN A 134 1.71 6.08 -11.69
CA GLN A 134 2.78 5.15 -12.03
C GLN A 134 2.34 3.99 -12.91
N PHE A 135 1.17 3.40 -12.64
CA PHE A 135 0.76 2.13 -13.24
C PHE A 135 -0.37 2.27 -14.27
N GLY A 136 -1.13 3.36 -14.22
CA GLY A 136 -2.32 3.57 -15.03
C GLY A 136 -3.57 2.89 -14.44
N LYS A 137 -4.76 3.47 -14.71
CA LYS A 137 -6.03 3.01 -14.13
C LYS A 137 -6.42 1.57 -14.51
N SER A 138 -6.02 1.11 -15.70
CA SER A 138 -6.37 -0.23 -16.19
C SER A 138 -5.76 -1.37 -15.37
N LYS A 139 -4.66 -1.12 -14.65
CA LYS A 139 -3.97 -2.12 -13.84
C LYS A 139 -4.33 -2.10 -12.37
N ILE A 140 -5.11 -1.14 -11.92
CA ILE A 140 -5.36 -0.94 -10.49
C ILE A 140 -6.79 -1.25 -10.09
N ALA A 141 -6.96 -1.65 -8.83
CA ALA A 141 -8.25 -1.64 -8.14
C ALA A 141 -8.05 -1.23 -6.68
N GLU A 142 -9.03 -0.49 -6.14
CA GLU A 142 -9.06 -0.10 -4.73
C GLU A 142 -9.96 -1.01 -3.91
N PHE A 143 -9.59 -1.23 -2.65
CA PHE A 143 -10.32 -2.08 -1.72
C PHE A 143 -10.38 -1.41 -0.34
N ASP A 144 -11.59 -1.13 0.14
CA ASP A 144 -11.81 -0.68 1.51
C ASP A 144 -11.74 -1.87 2.48
N THR A 145 -10.76 -1.81 3.38
CA THR A 145 -10.50 -2.83 4.41
C THR A 145 -11.11 -2.48 5.78
N SER A 146 -11.94 -1.43 5.86
CA SER A 146 -12.46 -0.93 7.14
C SER A 146 -13.40 -1.90 7.84
N ARG A 147 -14.33 -2.49 7.07
CA ARG A 147 -15.43 -3.31 7.62
C ARG A 147 -15.43 -4.77 7.16
N LYS A 148 -14.64 -5.10 6.16
CA LYS A 148 -14.56 -6.46 5.62
C LYS A 148 -13.49 -7.27 6.34
N SER A 149 -13.75 -8.56 6.51
CA SER A 149 -12.75 -9.50 7.01
C SER A 149 -11.57 -9.66 6.02
N PRO A 150 -10.39 -10.06 6.49
CA PRO A 150 -9.26 -10.33 5.60
C PRO A 150 -9.59 -11.35 4.50
N SER A 151 -10.36 -12.38 4.80
CA SER A 151 -10.77 -13.41 3.83
C SER A 151 -11.67 -12.85 2.72
N GLU A 152 -12.57 -11.94 3.04
CA GLU A 152 -13.40 -11.25 2.04
C GLU A 152 -12.57 -10.35 1.13
N ILE A 153 -11.62 -9.58 1.70
CA ILE A 153 -10.72 -8.74 0.89
C ILE A 153 -9.86 -9.61 -0.03
N VAL A 154 -9.29 -10.70 0.48
CA VAL A 154 -8.50 -11.64 -0.34
C VAL A 154 -9.33 -12.15 -1.53
N ARG A 155 -10.60 -12.53 -1.31
CA ARG A 155 -11.49 -12.94 -2.38
C ARG A 155 -11.72 -11.83 -3.39
N CYS A 156 -12.07 -10.61 -2.93
CA CYS A 156 -12.28 -9.46 -3.81
C CYS A 156 -11.04 -9.14 -4.66
N VAL A 157 -9.84 -9.20 -4.08
CA VAL A 157 -8.58 -8.95 -4.81
C VAL A 157 -8.33 -10.01 -5.87
N ILE A 158 -8.56 -11.28 -5.57
CA ILE A 158 -8.40 -12.39 -6.54
C ILE A 158 -9.45 -12.30 -7.65
N ASP A 159 -10.69 -11.95 -7.32
CA ASP A 159 -11.74 -11.75 -8.32
C ASP A 159 -11.39 -10.61 -9.29
N ALA A 160 -10.88 -9.49 -8.77
CA ALA A 160 -10.44 -8.34 -9.59
C ALA A 160 -9.15 -8.62 -10.40
N LEU A 161 -8.29 -9.51 -9.90
CA LEU A 161 -7.13 -9.99 -10.66
C LEU A 161 -7.57 -10.75 -11.91
N ASN A 162 -8.56 -11.65 -11.75
CA ASN A 162 -9.04 -12.55 -12.80
C ASN A 162 -10.09 -11.93 -13.73
N ASN A 163 -10.69 -10.82 -13.33
CA ASN A 163 -11.77 -10.18 -14.08
C ASN A 163 -11.68 -8.65 -14.00
N ASP A 164 -11.32 -8.04 -15.11
CA ASP A 164 -11.16 -6.58 -15.22
C ASP A 164 -12.45 -5.81 -14.89
N SER A 165 -13.63 -6.38 -15.17
CA SER A 165 -14.92 -5.75 -14.83
C SER A 165 -15.17 -5.65 -13.31
N LYS A 166 -14.42 -6.37 -12.49
CA LYS A 166 -14.45 -6.30 -11.03
C LYS A 166 -13.47 -5.26 -10.45
N ARG A 167 -12.65 -4.63 -11.30
CA ARG A 167 -11.74 -3.55 -10.89
C ARG A 167 -12.51 -2.28 -10.70
N SER A 168 -12.53 -1.76 -9.49
CA SER A 168 -13.14 -0.48 -9.13
C SER A 168 -12.09 0.48 -8.56
N PHE A 169 -12.33 1.77 -8.77
CA PHE A 169 -11.49 2.85 -8.29
C PHE A 169 -12.35 3.97 -7.73
N GLY A 170 -11.83 4.72 -6.73
CA GLY A 170 -12.60 5.75 -6.05
C GLY A 170 -13.67 5.14 -5.13
N VAL A 171 -13.37 4.01 -4.49
CA VAL A 171 -14.33 3.28 -3.66
C VAL A 171 -14.56 3.91 -2.29
N VAL A 172 -13.76 4.91 -1.92
CA VAL A 172 -13.85 5.61 -0.63
C VAL A 172 -13.80 7.12 -0.85
N ASP A 173 -14.58 7.84 -0.05
CA ASP A 173 -14.52 9.29 0.11
C ASP A 173 -14.27 9.61 1.59
N TRP A 174 -12.98 9.69 1.92
CA TRP A 174 -12.60 10.02 3.30
C TRP A 174 -12.68 11.52 3.58
N LEU A 175 -12.67 12.39 2.57
CA LEU A 175 -12.86 13.83 2.76
C LEU A 175 -14.25 14.10 3.34
N SER A 176 -15.30 13.63 2.69
CA SER A 176 -16.66 13.75 3.22
C SER A 176 -16.85 13.04 4.56
N THR A 177 -16.10 11.95 4.80
CA THR A 177 -16.17 11.24 6.08
C THR A 177 -15.62 12.08 7.22
N ILE A 178 -14.46 12.74 7.05
CA ILE A 178 -13.83 13.52 8.13
C ILE A 178 -14.58 14.82 8.46
N GLU A 179 -15.38 15.37 7.55
CA GLU A 179 -16.27 16.51 7.83
C GLU A 179 -17.21 16.19 8.97
N ASN A 180 -17.64 14.94 9.10
CA ASN A 180 -18.51 14.45 10.17
C ASN A 180 -17.73 13.94 11.41
N GLU A 181 -16.39 14.02 11.39
CA GLU A 181 -15.49 13.58 12.47
C GLU A 181 -14.58 14.73 12.95
N PRO A 182 -15.08 15.72 13.71
CA PRO A 182 -14.34 16.94 14.07
C PRO A 182 -13.00 16.67 14.76
N HIS A 183 -12.88 15.55 15.48
CA HIS A 183 -11.63 15.17 16.14
C HIS A 183 -10.52 14.78 15.15
N LEU A 184 -10.88 14.19 14.00
CA LEU A 184 -9.90 13.89 12.92
C LEU A 184 -9.51 15.17 12.18
N LEU A 185 -10.49 16.04 11.90
CA LEU A 185 -10.23 17.32 11.27
C LEU A 185 -9.27 18.16 12.12
N LYS A 186 -9.53 18.27 13.43
CA LYS A 186 -8.63 18.95 14.37
C LYS A 186 -7.25 18.30 14.43
N LEU A 187 -7.17 16.98 14.37
CA LEU A 187 -5.89 16.27 14.33
C LEU A 187 -5.07 16.64 13.08
N ILE A 188 -5.69 16.78 11.93
CA ILE A 188 -4.99 17.05 10.65
C ILE A 188 -4.58 18.52 10.56
N LEU A 189 -5.45 19.46 10.96
CA LEU A 189 -5.27 20.90 10.79
C LEU A 189 -4.51 21.57 11.96
N GLY A 190 -4.67 21.07 13.18
CA GLY A 190 -4.02 21.59 14.39
C GLY A 190 -2.68 20.95 14.63
#